data_5bfc7b5bcd8f5d1c8cc715022a7228a5
#
_entry.id   5bfc7b5bcd8f5d1c8cc715022a7228a5
#
_cell.length_a   1.000
_cell.length_b   1.000
_cell.length_c   1.000
_cell.angle_alpha   90.00
_cell.angle_beta   90.00
_cell.angle_gamma   90.00
#
_symmetry.space_group_name_H-M   'P 1'
#
loop_
_entity.id
_entity.type
_entity.pdbx_description
1 polymer ?
#
loop_
_entity_poly.entity_id
_entity_poly.type
_entity_poly.pdbx_seq_one_letter_code
_entity_poly.pdbx_strand_id
1 'polypeptide(L)'
;KQENKKTDFIYKLYRAKDKEKDQSYFLYNLTQEQLKHLIFPLGEFKKEEVRKMARRFGLPVYAKKDSQEVCFIPEKSHNEFLRRHIKMKPGSIKLIKTPFNKGGAGDFKVIGRHYGLPLYTIGQRKGVEVGGTGPYYVAKLDYKKNILYVVNDARDKALYSDHLVAKNVSWISGQ
;
A
#
# COMPACT_ATOMS: atom_id res chain seq x y z
N LYS A 1 27.47 10.08 45.59
CA LYS A 1 27.05 9.39 44.30
C LYS A 1 25.85 10.13 43.79
N GLN A 2 26.02 11.01 42.80
CA GLN A 2 24.91 11.61 42.07
C GLN A 2 24.41 10.57 41.06
N GLU A 3 23.23 10.07 41.28
CA GLU A 3 22.51 9.30 40.28
C GLU A 3 22.14 10.25 39.13
N ASN A 4 22.80 10.09 37.97
CA ASN A 4 22.40 10.70 36.73
C ASN A 4 21.03 10.12 36.35
N LYS A 5 19.94 10.81 36.68
CA LYS A 5 18.63 10.56 36.08
C LYS A 5 18.76 10.82 34.57
N LYS A 6 18.95 9.74 33.79
CA LYS A 6 18.70 9.79 32.37
C LYS A 6 17.22 10.18 32.18
N THR A 7 16.99 11.41 31.80
CA THR A 7 15.68 11.82 31.29
C THR A 7 15.51 11.11 29.94
N ASP A 8 14.80 9.99 29.93
CA ASP A 8 14.45 9.30 28.72
C ASP A 8 13.43 10.14 27.96
N PHE A 9 13.93 10.92 26.99
CA PHE A 9 13.06 11.66 26.07
C PHE A 9 12.32 10.69 25.17
N ILE A 10 10.99 10.82 25.09
CA ILE A 10 10.16 10.07 24.16
C ILE A 10 10.00 10.91 22.90
N TYR A 11 10.53 10.41 21.78
CA TYR A 11 10.38 11.02 20.46
C TYR A 11 9.02 10.64 19.87
N LYS A 12 8.25 11.64 19.41
CA LYS A 12 6.93 11.45 18.82
C LYS A 12 7.01 11.71 17.33
N LEU A 13 6.42 10.81 16.54
CA LEU A 13 6.23 11.01 15.11
C LEU A 13 4.82 11.58 14.87
N TYR A 14 4.75 12.75 14.24
CA TYR A 14 3.50 13.39 13.88
C TYR A 14 3.23 13.25 12.39
N ARG A 15 1.97 13.31 12.02
CA ARG A 15 1.55 13.41 10.62
C ARG A 15 1.95 14.78 10.07
N ALA A 16 2.24 14.83 8.76
CA ALA A 16 2.54 16.09 8.09
C ALA A 16 1.31 17.02 8.05
N LYS A 17 1.56 18.33 7.99
CA LYS A 17 0.53 19.37 7.79
C LYS A 17 -0.22 19.19 6.48
N ASP A 18 0.47 18.77 5.42
CA ASP A 18 -0.11 18.45 4.13
C ASP A 18 -0.65 17.01 4.13
N LYS A 19 -1.95 16.86 4.41
CA LYS A 19 -2.60 15.55 4.51
C LYS A 19 -2.62 14.78 3.18
N GLU A 20 -2.57 15.46 2.04
CA GLU A 20 -2.57 14.83 0.72
C GLU A 20 -1.18 14.29 0.33
N LYS A 21 -0.13 14.86 0.93
CA LYS A 21 1.26 14.46 0.68
C LYS A 21 1.91 13.76 1.87
N ASP A 22 1.15 13.53 2.93
CA ASP A 22 1.62 12.81 4.11
C ASP A 22 1.89 11.34 3.78
N GLN A 23 3.12 10.91 4.00
CA GLN A 23 3.57 9.53 3.83
C GLN A 23 4.15 8.95 5.12
N SER A 24 3.74 9.48 6.26
CA SER A 24 4.20 9.01 7.58
C SER A 24 3.89 7.52 7.83
N TYR A 25 2.91 6.94 7.13
CA TYR A 25 2.58 5.53 7.20
C TYR A 25 3.75 4.59 6.78
N PHE A 26 4.70 5.07 5.98
CA PHE A 26 5.92 4.31 5.68
C PHE A 26 6.90 4.22 6.86
N LEU A 27 6.73 5.08 7.86
CA LEU A 27 7.65 5.25 8.98
C LEU A 27 7.25 4.45 10.23
N TYR A 28 6.28 3.56 10.12
CA TYR A 28 5.71 2.79 11.23
C TYR A 28 6.71 1.89 11.96
N ASN A 29 7.81 1.51 11.31
CA ASN A 29 8.85 0.65 11.86
C ASN A 29 9.98 1.41 12.59
N LEU A 30 9.92 2.75 12.63
CA LEU A 30 10.95 3.53 13.30
C LEU A 30 10.91 3.30 14.81
N THR A 31 12.09 3.01 15.37
CA THR A 31 12.29 2.88 16.82
C THR A 31 12.62 4.24 17.43
N GLN A 32 12.53 4.35 18.77
CA GLN A 32 12.94 5.55 19.51
C GLN A 32 14.39 5.93 19.25
N GLU A 33 15.30 4.94 19.17
CA GLU A 33 16.71 5.18 18.88
C GLU A 33 16.92 5.76 17.48
N GLN A 34 16.15 5.29 16.48
CA GLN A 34 16.20 5.83 15.12
C GLN A 34 15.61 7.24 15.05
N LEU A 35 14.45 7.47 15.70
CA LEU A 35 13.80 8.78 15.71
C LEU A 35 14.66 9.88 16.30
N LYS A 36 15.47 9.57 17.29
CA LYS A 36 16.44 10.47 17.91
C LYS A 36 17.39 11.14 16.89
N HIS A 37 17.67 10.45 15.79
CA HIS A 37 18.60 10.91 14.76
C HIS A 37 17.90 11.46 13.51
N LEU A 38 16.56 11.59 13.51
CA LEU A 38 15.80 12.01 12.35
C LEU A 38 15.18 13.40 12.53
N ILE A 39 15.22 14.19 11.46
CA ILE A 39 14.57 15.49 11.36
C ILE A 39 13.71 15.50 10.09
N PHE A 40 12.48 15.98 10.20
CA PHE A 40 11.54 16.12 9.08
C PHE A 40 11.25 17.62 8.82
N PRO A 41 12.16 18.35 8.16
CA PRO A 41 12.10 19.82 8.07
C PRO A 41 10.91 20.34 7.26
N LEU A 42 10.31 19.51 6.41
CA LEU A 42 9.18 19.89 5.56
C LEU A 42 7.82 19.50 6.14
N GLY A 43 7.77 18.86 7.31
CA GLY A 43 6.54 18.37 7.91
C GLY A 43 5.49 19.46 8.20
N GLU A 44 5.94 20.70 8.47
CA GLU A 44 5.08 21.83 8.79
C GLU A 44 4.64 22.65 7.55
N PHE A 45 5.01 22.24 6.35
CA PHE A 45 4.72 22.97 5.12
C PHE A 45 3.81 22.16 4.19
N LYS A 46 2.91 22.86 3.50
CA LYS A 46 2.20 22.29 2.35
C LYS A 46 3.12 22.21 1.14
N LYS A 47 2.87 21.26 0.25
CA LYS A 47 3.68 21.05 -0.97
C LYS A 47 3.82 22.30 -1.82
N GLU A 48 2.75 23.11 -1.91
CA GLU A 48 2.79 24.38 -2.65
C GLU A 48 3.73 25.41 -2.02
N GLU A 49 3.77 25.47 -0.68
CA GLU A 49 4.69 26.36 0.06
C GLU A 49 6.14 25.94 -0.19
N VAL A 50 6.41 24.61 -0.13
CA VAL A 50 7.74 24.06 -0.45
C VAL A 50 8.17 24.41 -1.87
N ARG A 51 7.28 24.32 -2.86
CA ARG A 51 7.57 24.70 -4.26
C ARG A 51 7.86 26.19 -4.40
N LYS A 52 7.12 27.06 -3.71
CA LYS A 52 7.37 28.51 -3.68
C LYS A 52 8.75 28.82 -3.07
N MET A 53 9.10 28.17 -1.96
CA MET A 53 10.43 28.31 -1.36
C MET A 53 11.54 27.82 -2.30
N ALA A 54 11.38 26.66 -2.91
CA ALA A 54 12.34 26.11 -3.87
C ALA A 54 12.59 27.07 -5.06
N ARG A 55 11.50 27.68 -5.59
CA ARG A 55 11.61 28.71 -6.64
C ARG A 55 12.37 29.95 -6.16
N ARG A 56 12.04 30.44 -4.94
CA ARG A 56 12.72 31.60 -4.34
C ARG A 56 14.21 31.36 -4.12
N PHE A 57 14.60 30.12 -3.79
CA PHE A 57 16.00 29.73 -3.63
C PHE A 57 16.69 29.35 -4.93
N GLY A 58 16.02 29.51 -6.10
CA GLY A 58 16.61 29.19 -7.39
C GLY A 58 16.86 27.70 -7.64
N LEU A 59 16.20 26.79 -6.88
CA LEU A 59 16.40 25.34 -7.02
C LEU A 59 15.70 24.86 -8.29
N PRO A 60 16.38 24.17 -9.22
CA PRO A 60 15.80 23.77 -10.52
C PRO A 60 14.66 22.75 -10.38
N VAL A 61 14.54 22.09 -9.22
CA VAL A 61 13.52 21.07 -8.94
C VAL A 61 12.14 21.63 -8.60
N TYR A 62 11.97 22.98 -8.48
CA TYR A 62 10.69 23.57 -8.10
C TYR A 62 9.55 23.21 -9.04
N ALA A 63 9.82 23.06 -10.35
CA ALA A 63 8.84 22.71 -11.38
C ALA A 63 8.72 21.19 -11.63
N LYS A 64 9.51 20.36 -10.95
CA LYS A 64 9.47 18.91 -11.15
C LYS A 64 8.11 18.37 -10.77
N LYS A 65 7.50 17.56 -11.66
CA LYS A 65 6.25 16.84 -11.37
C LYS A 65 6.44 15.89 -10.19
N ASP A 66 5.37 15.71 -9.40
CA ASP A 66 5.39 14.73 -8.31
C ASP A 66 5.56 13.32 -8.87
N SER A 67 6.36 12.49 -8.18
CA SER A 67 6.47 11.08 -8.51
C SER A 67 5.12 10.41 -8.24
N GLN A 68 4.61 9.71 -9.26
CA GLN A 68 3.34 8.98 -9.18
C GLN A 68 3.56 7.50 -8.83
N GLU A 69 4.80 7.03 -8.89
CA GLU A 69 5.18 5.64 -8.67
C GLU A 69 6.26 5.52 -7.59
N VAL A 70 6.55 4.28 -7.22
CA VAL A 70 7.56 3.97 -6.20
C VAL A 70 8.95 4.38 -6.70
N CYS A 71 9.61 5.31 -5.99
CA CYS A 71 10.82 6.00 -6.46
C CYS A 71 12.05 5.09 -6.66
N PHE A 72 12.06 3.89 -6.09
CA PHE A 72 13.17 2.93 -6.22
C PHE A 72 12.93 1.85 -7.28
N ILE A 73 11.81 1.92 -8.01
CA ILE A 73 11.54 1.02 -9.14
C ILE A 73 11.92 1.77 -10.43
N PRO A 74 13.04 1.39 -11.10
CA PRO A 74 13.50 2.08 -12.29
C PRO A 74 12.69 1.73 -13.55
N GLU A 75 11.93 0.64 -13.51
CA GLU A 75 11.09 0.19 -14.60
C GLU A 75 9.88 1.10 -14.79
N LYS A 76 9.41 1.19 -16.03
CA LYS A 76 8.20 1.95 -16.40
C LYS A 76 6.91 1.37 -15.78
N SER A 77 6.98 0.15 -15.26
CA SER A 77 5.83 -0.57 -14.70
C SER A 77 6.25 -1.42 -13.49
N HIS A 78 5.55 -1.24 -12.37
CA HIS A 78 5.67 -2.05 -11.16
C HIS A 78 5.51 -3.55 -11.46
N ASN A 79 4.60 -3.91 -12.36
CA ASN A 79 4.37 -5.30 -12.76
C ASN A 79 5.58 -5.91 -13.48
N GLU A 80 6.30 -5.12 -14.27
CA GLU A 80 7.51 -5.56 -14.95
C GLU A 80 8.64 -5.84 -13.96
N PHE A 81 8.83 -4.97 -12.98
CA PHE A 81 9.74 -5.19 -11.87
C PHE A 81 9.40 -6.49 -11.13
N LEU A 82 8.15 -6.70 -10.74
CA LEU A 82 7.74 -7.93 -10.06
C LEU A 82 8.00 -9.19 -10.89
N ARG A 83 7.74 -9.16 -12.19
CA ARG A 83 7.98 -10.29 -13.10
C ARG A 83 9.47 -10.69 -13.20
N ARG A 84 10.38 -9.74 -13.03
CA ARG A 84 11.83 -10.01 -13.04
C ARG A 84 12.31 -10.65 -11.74
N HIS A 85 11.72 -10.25 -10.62
CA HIS A 85 12.21 -10.65 -9.30
C HIS A 85 11.43 -11.80 -8.64
N ILE A 86 10.19 -12.06 -9.09
CA ILE A 86 9.31 -13.07 -8.51
C ILE A 86 8.91 -14.08 -9.59
N LYS A 87 9.06 -15.36 -9.28
CA LYS A 87 8.56 -16.45 -10.15
C LYS A 87 7.04 -16.41 -10.23
N MET A 88 6.51 -16.07 -11.38
CA MET A 88 5.07 -16.01 -11.63
C MET A 88 4.49 -17.41 -11.84
N LYS A 89 3.35 -17.67 -11.21
CA LYS A 89 2.58 -18.90 -11.38
C LYS A 89 1.19 -18.56 -11.88
N PRO A 90 0.89 -18.79 -13.17
CA PRO A 90 -0.44 -18.56 -13.71
C PRO A 90 -1.49 -19.45 -13.05
N GLY A 91 -2.71 -18.93 -12.90
CA GLY A 91 -3.83 -19.65 -12.27
C GLY A 91 -5.18 -19.17 -12.76
N SER A 92 -6.25 -19.65 -12.15
CA SER A 92 -7.62 -19.34 -12.55
C SER A 92 -8.11 -18.04 -11.93
N ILE A 93 -8.87 -17.25 -12.72
CA ILE A 93 -9.70 -16.15 -12.23
C ILE A 93 -11.13 -16.66 -12.10
N LYS A 94 -11.71 -16.49 -10.89
CA LYS A 94 -13.08 -16.92 -10.59
C LYS A 94 -13.94 -15.75 -10.18
N LEU A 95 -15.06 -15.56 -10.87
CA LEU A 95 -16.11 -14.63 -10.48
C LEU A 95 -16.92 -15.22 -9.33
N ILE A 96 -17.07 -14.47 -8.26
CA ILE A 96 -17.95 -14.79 -7.13
C ILE A 96 -19.38 -14.46 -7.56
N LYS A 97 -20.26 -15.45 -7.62
CA LYS A 97 -21.68 -15.27 -7.89
C LYS A 97 -22.50 -15.15 -6.61
N THR A 98 -22.12 -15.91 -5.58
CA THR A 98 -22.71 -15.85 -4.25
C THR A 98 -21.61 -15.66 -3.21
N PRO A 99 -21.84 -14.85 -2.15
CA PRO A 99 -20.84 -14.64 -1.11
C PRO A 99 -20.34 -15.95 -0.49
N PHE A 100 -19.10 -15.96 -0.03
CA PHE A 100 -18.58 -17.08 0.75
C PHE A 100 -19.42 -17.27 2.02
N ASN A 101 -19.98 -18.46 2.22
CA ASN A 101 -20.58 -18.83 3.50
C ASN A 101 -19.48 -19.22 4.52
N LYS A 102 -19.89 -19.40 5.80
CA LYS A 102 -18.95 -19.77 6.88
C LYS A 102 -18.17 -21.06 6.64
N GLY A 103 -18.63 -21.92 5.72
CA GLY A 103 -17.93 -23.16 5.32
C GLY A 103 -17.01 -23.01 4.11
N GLY A 104 -16.85 -21.79 3.56
CA GLY A 104 -16.03 -21.53 2.38
C GLY A 104 -16.66 -22.00 1.06
N ALA A 105 -17.88 -22.51 1.08
CA ALA A 105 -18.65 -22.86 -0.11
C ALA A 105 -19.27 -21.58 -0.69
N GLY A 106 -19.03 -21.32 -1.97
CA GLY A 106 -19.64 -20.26 -2.76
C GLY A 106 -19.82 -20.76 -4.18
N ASP A 107 -20.71 -20.13 -4.93
CA ASP A 107 -20.82 -20.40 -6.37
C ASP A 107 -19.82 -19.51 -7.13
N PHE A 108 -18.96 -20.15 -7.93
CA PHE A 108 -17.88 -19.50 -8.65
C PHE A 108 -17.90 -19.89 -10.12
N LYS A 109 -17.78 -18.91 -10.99
CA LYS A 109 -17.59 -19.15 -12.43
C LYS A 109 -16.13 -18.84 -12.79
N VAL A 110 -15.45 -19.79 -13.44
CA VAL A 110 -14.14 -19.50 -14.06
C VAL A 110 -14.38 -18.58 -15.25
N ILE A 111 -13.70 -17.42 -15.25
CA ILE A 111 -13.86 -16.39 -16.28
C ILE A 111 -12.57 -16.08 -17.02
N GLY A 112 -11.42 -16.59 -16.56
CA GLY A 112 -10.14 -16.35 -17.19
C GLY A 112 -8.97 -16.94 -16.43
N ARG A 113 -7.76 -16.51 -16.79
CA ARG A 113 -6.51 -16.88 -16.13
C ARG A 113 -5.70 -15.63 -15.78
N HIS A 114 -5.10 -15.63 -14.60
CA HIS A 114 -4.14 -14.61 -14.19
C HIS A 114 -2.70 -15.05 -14.46
N TYR A 115 -1.77 -14.10 -14.56
CA TYR A 115 -0.35 -14.37 -14.82
C TYR A 115 0.46 -14.69 -13.55
N GLY A 116 -0.06 -14.37 -12.38
CA GLY A 116 0.55 -14.62 -11.07
C GLY A 116 -0.10 -13.76 -10.01
N LEU A 117 -0.46 -14.33 -8.86
CA LEU A 117 -1.14 -13.61 -7.77
C LEU A 117 -0.37 -12.39 -7.24
N PRO A 118 0.98 -12.34 -7.22
CA PRO A 118 1.71 -11.15 -6.77
C PRO A 118 1.46 -9.87 -7.57
N LEU A 119 0.88 -9.98 -8.76
CA LEU A 119 0.53 -8.83 -9.61
C LEU A 119 -0.79 -8.15 -9.20
N TYR A 120 -1.52 -8.71 -8.24
CA TYR A 120 -2.86 -8.27 -7.88
C TYR A 120 -2.96 -7.86 -6.41
N THR A 121 -3.82 -6.88 -6.16
CA THR A 121 -4.14 -6.37 -4.81
C THR A 121 -5.66 -6.35 -4.63
N ILE A 122 -6.15 -6.59 -3.43
CA ILE A 122 -7.59 -6.50 -3.11
C ILE A 122 -8.10 -5.11 -3.45
N GLY A 123 -9.28 -5.04 -4.09
CA GLY A 123 -9.89 -3.81 -4.60
C GLY A 123 -9.37 -3.37 -5.98
N GLN A 124 -8.32 -3.98 -6.50
CA GLN A 124 -7.76 -3.61 -7.80
C GLN A 124 -8.76 -3.88 -8.92
N ARG A 125 -8.94 -2.88 -9.80
CA ARG A 125 -9.74 -2.96 -11.02
C ARG A 125 -8.89 -3.09 -12.28
N LYS A 126 -7.84 -2.25 -12.39
CA LYS A 126 -6.97 -2.22 -13.57
C LYS A 126 -6.09 -3.46 -13.63
N GLY A 127 -5.86 -4.01 -14.83
CA GLY A 127 -4.98 -5.17 -15.04
C GLY A 127 -5.62 -6.52 -14.70
N VAL A 128 -6.92 -6.56 -14.36
CA VAL A 128 -7.69 -7.80 -14.38
C VAL A 128 -8.15 -8.00 -15.82
N GLU A 129 -7.27 -8.59 -16.64
CA GLU A 129 -7.46 -8.77 -18.07
C GLU A 129 -8.34 -10.00 -18.33
N VAL A 130 -9.65 -9.81 -18.16
CA VAL A 130 -10.66 -10.82 -18.52
C VAL A 130 -11.51 -10.23 -19.64
N GLY A 131 -11.50 -10.86 -20.79
CA GLY A 131 -12.38 -10.50 -21.91
C GLY A 131 -13.85 -10.69 -21.53
N GLY A 132 -14.72 -9.76 -21.95
CA GLY A 132 -16.16 -9.86 -21.75
C GLY A 132 -16.76 -8.73 -20.92
N THR A 133 -17.82 -9.02 -20.19
CA THR A 133 -18.68 -8.08 -19.46
C THR A 133 -18.12 -7.65 -18.10
N GLY A 134 -17.02 -6.87 -18.07
CA GLY A 134 -16.51 -6.26 -16.83
C GLY A 134 -17.08 -4.88 -16.57
N PRO A 135 -16.82 -4.22 -15.44
CA PRO A 135 -15.56 -4.24 -14.69
C PRO A 135 -15.47 -5.36 -13.66
N TYR A 136 -14.24 -5.82 -13.37
CA TYR A 136 -13.97 -6.77 -12.32
C TYR A 136 -13.06 -6.15 -11.25
N TYR A 137 -13.34 -6.50 -9.98
CA TYR A 137 -12.58 -6.03 -8.81
C TYR A 137 -12.04 -7.23 -8.05
N VAL A 138 -10.76 -7.19 -7.69
CA VAL A 138 -10.12 -8.26 -6.92
C VAL A 138 -10.70 -8.30 -5.51
N ALA A 139 -11.34 -9.42 -5.15
CA ALA A 139 -11.94 -9.61 -3.84
C ALA A 139 -11.08 -10.48 -2.90
N LYS A 140 -10.37 -11.49 -3.46
CA LYS A 140 -9.54 -12.40 -2.66
C LYS A 140 -8.43 -13.02 -3.49
N LEU A 141 -7.27 -13.21 -2.86
CA LEU A 141 -6.12 -13.96 -3.40
C LEU A 141 -5.98 -15.26 -2.59
N ASP A 142 -6.16 -16.40 -3.23
CA ASP A 142 -5.95 -17.72 -2.61
C ASP A 142 -4.62 -18.29 -3.08
N TYR A 143 -3.57 -18.04 -2.31
CA TYR A 143 -2.23 -18.52 -2.64
C TYR A 143 -2.09 -20.03 -2.57
N LYS A 144 -2.88 -20.73 -1.72
CA LYS A 144 -2.83 -22.18 -1.59
C LYS A 144 -3.39 -22.88 -2.84
N LYS A 145 -4.51 -22.38 -3.36
CA LYS A 145 -5.17 -22.93 -4.55
C LYS A 145 -4.73 -22.26 -5.85
N ASN A 146 -3.93 -21.18 -5.75
CA ASN A 146 -3.52 -20.32 -6.87
C ASN A 146 -4.71 -19.78 -7.66
N ILE A 147 -5.69 -19.20 -6.95
CA ILE A 147 -6.94 -18.66 -7.52
C ILE A 147 -7.05 -17.18 -7.16
N LEU A 148 -7.40 -16.38 -8.17
CA LEU A 148 -7.82 -14.99 -8.03
C LEU A 148 -9.34 -14.93 -8.05
N TYR A 149 -9.96 -14.49 -6.96
CA TYR A 149 -11.39 -14.26 -6.89
C TYR A 149 -11.72 -12.81 -7.17
N VAL A 150 -12.71 -12.58 -7.99
CA VAL A 150 -13.16 -11.24 -8.38
C VAL A 150 -14.67 -11.11 -8.25
N VAL A 151 -15.13 -9.87 -8.13
CA VAL A 151 -16.54 -9.46 -8.20
C VAL A 151 -16.71 -8.45 -9.32
N ASN A 152 -17.94 -8.25 -9.80
CA ASN A 152 -18.24 -7.32 -10.89
C ASN A 152 -18.90 -6.01 -10.42
N ASP A 153 -19.07 -5.83 -9.11
CA ASP A 153 -19.58 -4.61 -8.49
C ASP A 153 -18.55 -4.02 -7.51
N ALA A 154 -18.27 -2.71 -7.64
CA ALA A 154 -17.38 -1.98 -6.72
C ALA A 154 -17.91 -1.90 -5.28
N ARG A 155 -19.21 -2.13 -5.09
CA ARG A 155 -19.89 -2.09 -3.80
C ARG A 155 -20.15 -3.48 -3.20
N ASP A 156 -19.64 -4.54 -3.87
CA ASP A 156 -19.82 -5.90 -3.38
C ASP A 156 -19.23 -6.07 -1.98
N LYS A 157 -20.01 -6.70 -1.09
CA LYS A 157 -19.61 -6.93 0.32
C LYS A 157 -18.32 -7.73 0.45
N ALA A 158 -17.96 -8.54 -0.54
CA ALA A 158 -16.71 -9.30 -0.57
C ALA A 158 -15.44 -8.41 -0.65
N LEU A 159 -15.59 -7.11 -0.97
CA LEU A 159 -14.50 -6.13 -1.01
C LEU A 159 -14.24 -5.45 0.33
N TYR A 160 -15.12 -5.61 1.30
CA TYR A 160 -15.10 -4.89 2.58
C TYR A 160 -14.98 -5.85 3.75
N SER A 161 -14.41 -5.37 4.84
CA SER A 161 -14.36 -6.05 6.13
C SER A 161 -14.62 -5.03 7.23
N ASP A 162 -15.35 -5.44 8.26
CA ASP A 162 -15.64 -4.66 9.46
C ASP A 162 -14.57 -4.81 10.54
N HIS A 163 -13.62 -5.72 10.33
CA HIS A 163 -12.52 -5.98 11.26
C HIS A 163 -11.21 -6.27 10.52
N LEU A 164 -10.12 -6.04 11.23
CA LEU A 164 -8.75 -6.29 10.77
C LEU A 164 -7.95 -6.88 11.93
N VAL A 165 -7.11 -7.85 11.62
CA VAL A 165 -6.17 -8.43 12.58
C VAL A 165 -4.75 -8.04 12.17
N ALA A 166 -4.08 -7.24 13.00
CA ALA A 166 -2.69 -6.89 12.84
C ALA A 166 -1.81 -7.84 13.68
N LYS A 167 -0.66 -8.25 13.13
CA LYS A 167 0.36 -9.06 13.81
C LYS A 167 1.69 -8.33 13.73
N ASN A 168 2.57 -8.60 14.70
CA ASN A 168 3.91 -8.00 14.76
C ASN A 168 3.84 -6.46 14.71
N VAL A 169 2.94 -5.88 15.50
CA VAL A 169 2.75 -4.43 15.55
C VAL A 169 3.98 -3.79 16.17
N SER A 170 4.50 -2.75 15.51
CA SER A 170 5.57 -1.89 16.04
C SER A 170 4.94 -0.62 16.62
N TRP A 171 5.12 -0.41 17.92
CA TRP A 171 4.69 0.81 18.59
C TRP A 171 5.83 1.81 18.63
N ILE A 172 5.65 2.96 17.98
CA ILE A 172 6.67 4.02 17.94
C ILE A 172 7.02 4.54 19.35
N SER A 173 6.08 4.54 20.27
CA SER A 173 6.30 4.87 21.69
C SER A 173 7.21 3.90 22.44
N GLY A 174 7.46 2.71 21.88
CA GLY A 174 8.26 1.66 22.53
C GLY A 174 7.50 0.84 23.58
N GLN A 175 6.15 0.91 23.60
CA GLN A 175 5.28 0.15 24.51
C GLN A 175 4.58 -0.97 23.77
#